data_8536bd8d06eeaaba85e92035df0570a4
#
_entry.id   8536bd8d06eeaaba85e92035df0570a4
#
_cell.length_a   1.000
_cell.length_b   1.000
_cell.length_c   1.000
_cell.angle_alpha   90.00
_cell.angle_beta   90.00
_cell.angle_gamma   90.00
#
_symmetry.space_group_name_H-M   'P 1'
#
loop_
_entity.id
_entity.type
_entity.pdbx_description
1 polymer ?
#
loop_
_entity_poly.entity_id
_entity_poly.type
_entity_poly.pdbx_seq_one_letter_code
_entity_poly.pdbx_strand_id
1 'polypeptide(L)'
;MKAVNNTSLKLKSSAAAALLLSLALGLFGNASPVLAHGGEDHGDEKPKTATTTAGAVTRTTRLGDFEVTLKHSLLEPDAATTGRLFVTRFATNEPVGDANPAIEIESAKGALTEVPVEKTDAAGSYTVKIPALPEGAYTVRVKINAGGSTNTATFSGVEVAHQEAAAESGGSSWLQTALTALLGLIAFALFAGLVYFAVRVVKNKPLGEETVSA
;
A
#
# COMPACT_ATOMS: atom_id res chain seq x y z
N MET A 1 55.23 -2.70 42.74
CA MET A 1 54.15 -1.86 42.23
C MET A 1 53.61 -2.49 40.92
N LYS A 2 52.45 -3.14 40.97
CA LYS A 2 51.79 -3.68 39.77
C LYS A 2 50.58 -2.79 39.48
N ALA A 3 50.69 -2.00 38.40
CA ALA A 3 49.56 -1.22 37.90
C ALA A 3 48.52 -2.19 37.33
N VAL A 4 47.36 -2.27 38.01
CA VAL A 4 46.25 -3.08 37.53
C VAL A 4 45.56 -2.34 36.38
N ASN A 5 45.59 -2.98 35.21
CA ASN A 5 45.09 -2.47 33.95
C ASN A 5 43.55 -2.24 33.99
N ASN A 6 43.16 -0.99 34.25
CA ASN A 6 41.75 -0.54 34.19
C ASN A 6 41.18 -0.50 32.76
N THR A 7 42.01 -0.74 31.78
CA THR A 7 41.64 -0.72 30.36
C THR A 7 40.77 -1.91 29.91
N SER A 8 40.97 -3.10 30.54
CA SER A 8 40.23 -4.31 30.12
C SER A 8 38.74 -4.29 30.54
N LEU A 9 38.41 -3.54 31.61
CA LEU A 9 37.01 -3.45 32.06
C LEU A 9 36.16 -2.50 31.22
N LYS A 10 36.77 -1.41 30.73
CA LYS A 10 36.09 -0.45 29.84
C LYS A 10 35.83 -1.05 28.47
N LEU A 11 36.72 -1.89 27.97
CA LEU A 11 36.56 -2.54 26.65
C LEU A 11 35.43 -3.57 26.63
N LYS A 12 35.24 -4.30 27.76
CA LYS A 12 34.14 -5.30 27.89
C LYS A 12 32.77 -4.64 28.02
N SER A 13 32.68 -3.48 28.64
CA SER A 13 31.40 -2.73 28.74
C SER A 13 31.00 -2.09 27.41
N SER A 14 31.98 -1.62 26.60
CA SER A 14 31.74 -1.03 25.30
C SER A 14 31.25 -2.08 24.29
N ALA A 15 31.81 -3.29 24.30
CA ALA A 15 31.40 -4.38 23.42
C ALA A 15 29.96 -4.86 23.74
N ALA A 16 29.59 -4.93 25.01
CA ALA A 16 28.25 -5.29 25.44
C ALA A 16 27.21 -4.22 25.05
N ALA A 17 27.55 -2.94 25.16
CA ALA A 17 26.70 -1.83 24.72
C ALA A 17 26.51 -1.82 23.21
N ALA A 18 27.56 -2.10 22.42
CA ALA A 18 27.48 -2.19 20.97
C ALA A 18 26.62 -3.38 20.51
N LEU A 19 26.70 -4.52 21.19
CA LEU A 19 25.88 -5.70 20.90
C LEU A 19 24.38 -5.45 21.20
N LEU A 20 24.07 -4.74 22.29
CA LEU A 20 22.71 -4.38 22.64
C LEU A 20 22.10 -3.36 21.67
N LEU A 21 22.90 -2.41 21.18
CA LEU A 21 22.47 -1.42 20.20
C LEU A 21 22.19 -2.07 18.84
N SER A 22 23.03 -3.02 18.39
CA SER A 22 22.82 -3.74 17.14
C SER A 22 21.59 -4.67 17.19
N LEU A 23 21.33 -5.29 18.34
CA LEU A 23 20.14 -6.10 18.55
C LEU A 23 18.86 -5.25 18.55
N ALA A 24 18.89 -4.06 19.16
CA ALA A 24 17.78 -3.12 19.17
C ALA A 24 17.49 -2.60 17.75
N LEU A 25 18.51 -2.25 16.95
CA LEU A 25 18.34 -1.83 15.56
C LEU A 25 17.77 -2.95 14.68
N GLY A 26 18.12 -4.20 14.94
CA GLY A 26 17.60 -5.37 14.20
C GLY A 26 16.13 -5.66 14.48
N LEU A 27 15.62 -5.32 15.68
CA LEU A 27 14.23 -5.53 16.05
C LEU A 27 13.27 -4.46 15.49
N PHE A 28 13.77 -3.26 15.15
CA PHE A 28 12.99 -2.20 14.51
C PHE A 28 13.13 -2.16 12.98
N GLY A 29 13.91 -3.07 12.39
CA GLY A 29 14.24 -3.10 10.97
C GLY A 29 13.19 -3.72 10.05
N ASN A 30 11.95 -4.00 10.50
CA ASN A 30 10.83 -4.39 9.62
C ASN A 30 10.19 -3.16 8.96
N ALA A 31 11.01 -2.30 8.35
CA ALA A 31 10.52 -1.36 7.36
C ALA A 31 10.21 -2.18 6.10
N SER A 32 8.94 -2.44 5.85
CA SER A 32 8.50 -2.95 4.55
C SER A 32 9.07 -2.01 3.47
N PRO A 33 9.77 -2.53 2.46
CA PRO A 33 10.23 -1.68 1.37
C PRO A 33 9.00 -1.09 0.68
N VAL A 34 8.78 0.19 0.86
CA VAL A 34 7.88 0.95 0.00
C VAL A 34 8.60 1.01 -1.35
N LEU A 35 8.21 0.11 -2.26
CA LEU A 35 8.59 0.20 -3.65
C LEU A 35 7.94 1.46 -4.22
N ALA A 36 8.64 2.58 -4.14
CA ALA A 36 8.36 3.73 -4.97
C ALA A 36 8.69 3.30 -6.41
N HIS A 37 7.68 2.88 -7.16
CA HIS A 37 7.80 2.69 -8.59
C HIS A 37 7.92 4.07 -9.26
N GLY A 38 9.11 4.61 -9.24
CA GLY A 38 9.57 5.62 -10.17
C GLY A 38 9.98 4.91 -11.45
N GLY A 39 9.02 4.52 -12.27
CA GLY A 39 9.24 4.03 -13.62
C GLY A 39 8.90 5.16 -14.59
N GLU A 40 9.90 5.93 -15.01
CA GLU A 40 9.84 6.70 -16.24
C GLU A 40 9.90 5.69 -17.38
N ASP A 41 8.75 5.30 -17.91
CA ASP A 41 8.64 4.52 -19.14
C ASP A 41 8.16 5.45 -20.25
N HIS A 42 9.12 5.94 -21.01
CA HIS A 42 8.90 6.68 -22.24
C HIS A 42 8.64 5.67 -23.36
N GLY A 43 7.38 5.55 -23.78
CA GLY A 43 7.05 4.90 -25.04
C GLY A 43 6.16 3.68 -24.92
N ASP A 44 5.04 3.80 -25.56
CA ASP A 44 3.90 2.91 -25.77
C ASP A 44 2.83 2.99 -24.70
N GLU A 45 1.72 3.63 -25.09
CA GLU A 45 0.49 3.80 -24.31
C GLU A 45 -0.19 2.46 -24.02
N LYS A 46 0.39 1.68 -23.11
CA LYS A 46 -0.35 0.58 -22.48
C LYS A 46 -1.29 1.20 -21.44
N PRO A 47 -2.58 0.85 -21.44
CA PRO A 47 -3.51 1.28 -20.39
C PRO A 47 -2.90 0.92 -19.03
N LYS A 48 -2.71 1.93 -18.17
CA LYS A 48 -2.15 1.72 -16.85
C LYS A 48 -3.04 0.74 -16.09
N THR A 49 -2.41 -0.26 -15.53
CA THR A 49 -2.99 -1.36 -14.76
C THR A 49 -4.03 -0.84 -13.77
N ALA A 50 -5.20 -1.49 -13.73
CA ALA A 50 -6.22 -1.20 -12.74
C ALA A 50 -5.64 -1.37 -11.33
N THR A 51 -5.78 -0.35 -10.49
CA THR A 51 -5.41 -0.43 -9.08
C THR A 51 -6.67 -0.75 -8.28
N THR A 52 -6.66 -1.85 -7.55
CA THR A 52 -7.76 -2.23 -6.65
C THR A 52 -7.37 -1.86 -5.22
N THR A 53 -8.14 -0.98 -4.60
CA THR A 53 -7.95 -0.59 -3.20
C THR A 53 -9.30 -0.70 -2.50
N ALA A 54 -9.38 -1.49 -1.44
CA ALA A 54 -10.58 -1.66 -0.59
C ALA A 54 -11.89 -1.88 -1.39
N GLY A 55 -11.87 -2.77 -2.39
CA GLY A 55 -13.06 -3.11 -3.18
C GLY A 55 -13.42 -2.10 -4.29
N ALA A 56 -12.63 -1.05 -4.48
CA ALA A 56 -12.77 -0.11 -5.59
C ALA A 56 -11.71 -0.32 -6.66
N VAL A 57 -12.13 -0.37 -7.91
CA VAL A 57 -11.26 -0.46 -9.09
C VAL A 57 -11.10 0.94 -9.68
N THR A 58 -9.86 1.36 -9.88
CA THR A 58 -9.52 2.61 -10.56
C THR A 58 -8.75 2.28 -11.83
N ARG A 59 -9.22 2.76 -12.96
CA ARG A 59 -8.59 2.60 -14.26
C ARG A 59 -8.33 3.98 -14.84
N THR A 60 -7.09 4.26 -15.20
CA THR A 60 -6.69 5.56 -15.75
C THR A 60 -5.99 5.35 -17.08
N THR A 61 -6.28 6.20 -18.05
CA THR A 61 -5.59 6.22 -19.34
C THR A 61 -5.42 7.66 -19.83
N ARG A 62 -4.32 7.91 -20.52
CA ARG A 62 -4.10 9.18 -21.21
C ARG A 62 -4.74 9.13 -22.59
N LEU A 63 -5.35 10.24 -23.00
CA LEU A 63 -6.06 10.40 -24.24
C LEU A 63 -5.70 11.75 -24.88
N GLY A 64 -4.55 11.80 -25.56
CA GLY A 64 -3.98 13.05 -26.08
C GLY A 64 -3.65 14.00 -24.92
N ASP A 65 -4.31 15.17 -24.89
CA ASP A 65 -4.13 16.18 -23.83
C ASP A 65 -4.98 15.94 -22.60
N PHE A 66 -5.76 14.86 -22.57
CA PHE A 66 -6.64 14.52 -21.48
C PHE A 66 -6.17 13.28 -20.72
N GLU A 67 -6.56 13.19 -19.46
CA GLU A 67 -6.52 11.98 -18.68
C GLU A 67 -7.95 11.59 -18.33
N VAL A 68 -8.25 10.30 -18.51
CA VAL A 68 -9.56 9.72 -18.23
C VAL A 68 -9.42 8.69 -17.15
N THR A 69 -10.12 8.90 -16.04
CA THR A 69 -10.11 7.97 -14.91
C THR A 69 -11.52 7.45 -14.65
N LEU A 70 -11.69 6.14 -14.75
CA LEU A 70 -12.92 5.42 -14.39
C LEU A 70 -12.73 4.73 -13.05
N LYS A 71 -13.63 5.03 -12.09
CA LYS A 71 -13.67 4.39 -10.77
C LYS A 71 -15.01 3.69 -10.58
N HIS A 72 -14.98 2.43 -10.18
CA HIS A 72 -16.16 1.64 -9.86
C HIS A 72 -15.85 0.62 -8.75
N SER A 73 -16.85 0.10 -8.06
CA SER A 73 -16.66 -1.08 -7.23
C SER A 73 -16.41 -2.30 -8.10
N LEU A 74 -15.99 -3.41 -7.49
CA LEU A 74 -15.94 -4.68 -8.20
C LEU A 74 -17.34 -4.96 -8.77
N LEU A 75 -17.40 -5.44 -10.01
CA LEU A 75 -18.65 -5.72 -10.70
C LEU A 75 -19.08 -7.15 -10.40
N GLU A 76 -20.28 -7.28 -9.85
CA GLU A 76 -20.91 -8.56 -9.59
C GLU A 76 -21.90 -8.92 -10.72
N PRO A 77 -22.02 -10.20 -11.06
CA PRO A 77 -22.99 -10.63 -12.07
C PRO A 77 -24.41 -10.21 -11.70
N ASP A 78 -25.17 -9.81 -12.73
CA ASP A 78 -26.57 -9.44 -12.62
C ASP A 78 -26.89 -8.30 -11.63
N ALA A 79 -25.87 -7.54 -11.21
CA ALA A 79 -26.00 -6.39 -10.32
C ALA A 79 -25.61 -5.09 -11.03
N ALA A 80 -26.51 -4.10 -10.98
CA ALA A 80 -26.20 -2.77 -11.48
C ALA A 80 -25.27 -2.03 -10.49
N THR A 81 -24.28 -1.31 -11.03
CA THR A 81 -23.26 -0.63 -10.24
C THR A 81 -23.13 0.83 -10.65
N THR A 82 -22.94 1.70 -9.67
CA THR A 82 -22.63 3.12 -9.94
C THR A 82 -21.13 3.35 -9.86
N GLY A 83 -20.56 3.89 -10.93
CA GLY A 83 -19.19 4.33 -11.02
C GLY A 83 -19.07 5.85 -11.13
N ARG A 84 -17.83 6.32 -11.18
CA ARG A 84 -17.47 7.71 -11.46
C ARG A 84 -16.44 7.78 -12.56
N LEU A 85 -16.65 8.71 -13.49
CA LEU A 85 -15.71 9.06 -14.54
C LEU A 85 -15.17 10.46 -14.25
N PHE A 86 -13.86 10.62 -14.40
CA PHE A 86 -13.20 11.91 -14.30
C PHE A 86 -12.47 12.19 -15.61
N VAL A 87 -12.57 13.43 -16.09
CA VAL A 87 -11.86 13.93 -17.26
C VAL A 87 -11.07 15.15 -16.85
N THR A 88 -9.76 15.06 -16.93
CA THR A 88 -8.83 16.16 -16.57
C THR A 88 -7.87 16.44 -17.72
N ARG A 89 -7.25 17.61 -17.73
CA ARG A 89 -6.10 17.89 -18.59
C ARG A 89 -4.88 17.16 -18.06
N PHE A 90 -4.21 16.41 -18.90
CA PHE A 90 -3.05 15.60 -18.48
C PHE A 90 -1.91 16.45 -17.90
N ALA A 91 -1.63 17.62 -18.49
CA ALA A 91 -0.50 18.44 -18.09
C ALA A 91 -0.71 19.21 -16.77
N THR A 92 -1.96 19.57 -16.45
CA THR A 92 -2.27 20.46 -15.32
C THR A 92 -3.17 19.84 -14.26
N ASN A 93 -3.73 18.66 -14.54
CA ASN A 93 -4.77 17.99 -13.72
C ASN A 93 -6.05 18.84 -13.55
N GLU A 94 -6.24 19.88 -14.37
CA GLU A 94 -7.45 20.71 -14.33
C GLU A 94 -8.66 19.93 -14.85
N PRO A 95 -9.81 19.99 -14.18
CA PRO A 95 -11.02 19.31 -14.64
C PRO A 95 -11.55 19.91 -15.94
N VAL A 96 -11.96 19.07 -16.89
CA VAL A 96 -12.54 19.49 -18.18
C VAL A 96 -14.05 19.55 -18.06
N GLY A 97 -14.58 20.74 -17.80
CA GLY A 97 -16.01 20.94 -17.51
C GLY A 97 -16.94 20.87 -18.72
N ASP A 98 -16.40 21.02 -19.93
CA ASP A 98 -17.11 20.94 -21.22
C ASP A 98 -16.97 19.60 -21.93
N ALA A 99 -16.33 18.61 -21.32
CA ALA A 99 -16.27 17.25 -21.85
C ALA A 99 -17.68 16.65 -21.87
N ASN A 100 -17.99 15.95 -22.98
CA ASN A 100 -19.22 15.20 -23.14
C ASN A 100 -18.87 13.72 -23.35
N PRO A 101 -18.75 12.93 -22.28
CA PRO A 101 -18.40 11.53 -22.39
C PRO A 101 -19.60 10.67 -22.76
N ALA A 102 -19.37 9.69 -23.63
CA ALA A 102 -20.27 8.58 -23.92
C ALA A 102 -19.54 7.27 -23.62
N ILE A 103 -20.20 6.33 -22.95
CA ILE A 103 -19.60 5.06 -22.55
C ILE A 103 -20.34 3.89 -23.19
N GLU A 104 -19.57 2.96 -23.74
CA GLU A 104 -20.05 1.69 -24.28
C GLU A 104 -19.29 0.55 -23.61
N ILE A 105 -19.99 -0.51 -23.26
CA ILE A 105 -19.40 -1.75 -22.73
C ILE A 105 -19.56 -2.83 -23.82
N GLU A 106 -18.45 -3.42 -24.22
CA GLU A 106 -18.39 -4.51 -25.20
C GLU A 106 -18.10 -5.83 -24.48
N SER A 107 -18.95 -6.82 -24.69
CA SER A 107 -18.71 -8.18 -24.20
C SER A 107 -17.66 -8.89 -25.07
N ALA A 108 -17.10 -10.01 -24.59
CA ALA A 108 -16.19 -10.86 -25.36
C ALA A 108 -16.83 -11.41 -26.66
N LYS A 109 -18.16 -11.42 -26.77
CA LYS A 109 -18.91 -11.84 -27.98
C LYS A 109 -19.22 -10.67 -28.91
N GLY A 110 -18.72 -9.47 -28.62
CA GLY A 110 -18.93 -8.28 -29.45
C GLY A 110 -20.29 -7.57 -29.24
N ALA A 111 -21.09 -7.98 -28.26
CA ALA A 111 -22.32 -7.27 -27.92
C ALA A 111 -21.97 -5.94 -27.22
N LEU A 112 -22.56 -4.85 -27.74
CA LEU A 112 -22.37 -3.49 -27.20
C LEU A 112 -23.56 -3.10 -26.33
N THR A 113 -23.26 -2.52 -25.17
CA THR A 113 -24.25 -1.97 -24.26
C THR A 113 -23.87 -0.52 -23.95
N GLU A 114 -24.79 0.41 -24.22
CA GLU A 114 -24.61 1.81 -23.84
C GLU A 114 -24.80 1.98 -22.33
N VAL A 115 -23.94 2.82 -21.73
CA VAL A 115 -23.95 3.10 -20.31
C VAL A 115 -24.39 4.54 -20.07
N PRO A 116 -25.47 4.78 -19.32
CA PRO A 116 -25.90 6.12 -18.96
C PRO A 116 -24.83 6.88 -18.17
N VAL A 117 -24.51 8.10 -18.63
CA VAL A 117 -23.55 9.01 -18.02
C VAL A 117 -24.24 10.30 -17.66
N GLU A 118 -24.18 10.71 -16.41
CA GLU A 118 -24.79 11.92 -15.88
C GLU A 118 -23.72 12.88 -15.39
N LYS A 119 -23.78 14.15 -15.81
CA LYS A 119 -22.87 15.19 -15.31
C LYS A 119 -23.16 15.47 -13.84
N THR A 120 -22.10 15.64 -13.04
CA THR A 120 -22.23 16.08 -11.65
C THR A 120 -22.04 17.59 -11.52
N ASP A 121 -22.26 18.16 -10.34
CA ASP A 121 -22.01 19.59 -10.06
C ASP A 121 -20.52 19.93 -10.13
N ALA A 122 -19.63 18.95 -9.94
CA ALA A 122 -18.19 19.13 -10.04
C ALA A 122 -17.74 19.05 -11.51
N ALA A 123 -17.03 20.06 -11.97
CA ALA A 123 -16.48 20.08 -13.33
C ALA A 123 -15.62 18.85 -13.60
N GLY A 124 -15.73 18.29 -14.81
CA GLY A 124 -14.97 17.12 -15.23
C GLY A 124 -15.31 15.81 -14.53
N SER A 125 -16.37 15.80 -13.72
CA SER A 125 -16.82 14.61 -12.97
C SER A 125 -18.21 14.16 -13.47
N TYR A 126 -18.37 12.85 -13.64
CA TYR A 126 -19.59 12.23 -14.18
C TYR A 126 -19.94 10.99 -13.37
N THR A 127 -21.25 10.78 -13.16
CA THR A 127 -21.78 9.53 -12.60
C THR A 127 -22.04 8.56 -13.75
N VAL A 128 -21.58 7.34 -13.62
CA VAL A 128 -21.69 6.27 -14.61
C VAL A 128 -22.59 5.17 -14.05
N LYS A 129 -23.70 4.88 -14.71
CA LYS A 129 -24.65 3.84 -14.29
C LYS A 129 -24.41 2.56 -15.07
N ILE A 130 -23.51 1.71 -14.58
CA ILE A 130 -23.17 0.42 -15.20
C ILE A 130 -24.37 -0.51 -15.00
N PRO A 131 -24.99 -1.01 -16.07
CA PRO A 131 -26.15 -1.91 -15.95
C PRO A 131 -25.72 -3.27 -15.39
N ALA A 132 -26.68 -4.07 -15.01
CA ALA A 132 -26.46 -5.48 -14.68
C ALA A 132 -25.88 -6.20 -15.91
N LEU A 133 -24.75 -6.85 -15.72
CA LEU A 133 -24.03 -7.58 -16.76
C LEU A 133 -23.88 -9.04 -16.34
N PRO A 134 -23.98 -10.01 -17.28
CA PRO A 134 -23.61 -11.38 -17.02
C PRO A 134 -22.13 -11.53 -16.60
N GLU A 135 -21.81 -12.62 -15.96
CA GLU A 135 -20.41 -12.99 -15.67
C GLU A 135 -19.56 -13.05 -16.94
N GLY A 136 -18.36 -12.45 -16.89
CA GLY A 136 -17.45 -12.45 -18.04
C GLY A 136 -16.47 -11.30 -18.06
N ALA A 137 -15.66 -11.28 -19.11
CA ALA A 137 -14.70 -10.22 -19.39
C ALA A 137 -15.28 -9.22 -20.40
N TYR A 138 -15.07 -7.94 -20.12
CA TYR A 138 -15.62 -6.83 -20.90
C TYR A 138 -14.53 -5.82 -21.24
N THR A 139 -14.81 -5.04 -22.29
CA THR A 139 -14.03 -3.86 -22.67
C THR A 139 -14.91 -2.63 -22.55
N VAL A 140 -14.48 -1.64 -21.78
CA VAL A 140 -15.17 -0.36 -21.63
C VAL A 140 -14.54 0.66 -22.55
N ARG A 141 -15.33 1.23 -23.45
CA ARG A 141 -14.93 2.32 -24.35
C ARG A 141 -15.56 3.62 -23.88
N VAL A 142 -14.73 4.62 -23.69
CA VAL A 142 -15.15 5.97 -23.30
C VAL A 142 -14.83 6.92 -24.46
N LYS A 143 -15.83 7.39 -25.14
CA LYS A 143 -15.73 8.44 -26.17
C LYS A 143 -15.86 9.79 -25.50
N ILE A 144 -14.90 10.68 -25.71
CA ILE A 144 -14.91 12.02 -25.14
C ILE A 144 -14.92 13.04 -26.26
N ASN A 145 -15.93 13.90 -26.25
CA ASN A 145 -16.01 15.07 -27.12
C ASN A 145 -15.62 16.29 -26.29
N ALA A 146 -14.44 16.85 -26.52
CA ALA A 146 -13.95 18.03 -25.87
C ALA A 146 -13.09 18.88 -26.82
N GLY A 147 -13.20 20.18 -26.77
CA GLY A 147 -12.41 21.10 -27.63
C GLY A 147 -12.58 20.84 -29.13
N GLY A 148 -13.76 20.36 -29.59
CA GLY A 148 -14.02 20.06 -30.98
C GLY A 148 -13.42 18.77 -31.53
N SER A 149 -12.79 17.95 -30.69
CA SER A 149 -12.21 16.65 -31.04
C SER A 149 -12.95 15.52 -30.33
N THR A 150 -13.11 14.40 -31.05
CA THR A 150 -13.62 13.16 -30.46
C THR A 150 -12.46 12.18 -30.29
N ASN A 151 -12.23 11.77 -29.05
CA ASN A 151 -11.20 10.81 -28.69
C ASN A 151 -11.83 9.62 -27.99
N THR A 152 -11.21 8.43 -28.08
CA THR A 152 -11.72 7.20 -27.45
C THR A 152 -10.68 6.57 -26.56
N ALA A 153 -11.00 6.45 -25.26
CA ALA A 153 -10.26 5.67 -24.30
C ALA A 153 -10.82 4.25 -24.25
N THR A 154 -9.95 3.25 -24.10
CA THR A 154 -10.35 1.85 -24.01
C THR A 154 -9.76 1.23 -22.75
N PHE A 155 -10.62 0.62 -21.94
CA PHE A 155 -10.24 -0.13 -20.75
C PHE A 155 -10.59 -1.60 -20.98
N SER A 156 -9.59 -2.43 -21.24
CA SER A 156 -9.74 -3.87 -21.42
C SER A 156 -9.65 -4.61 -20.08
N GLY A 157 -10.12 -5.85 -20.05
CA GLY A 157 -10.04 -6.72 -18.87
C GLY A 157 -10.88 -6.20 -17.69
N VAL A 158 -12.06 -5.68 -17.97
CA VAL A 158 -13.06 -5.39 -16.96
C VAL A 158 -13.79 -6.68 -16.66
N GLU A 159 -13.57 -7.24 -15.48
CA GLU A 159 -14.16 -8.51 -15.09
C GLU A 159 -15.45 -8.30 -14.31
N VAL A 160 -16.49 -9.05 -14.67
CA VAL A 160 -17.73 -9.22 -13.92
C VAL A 160 -17.70 -10.64 -13.39
N ALA A 161 -17.50 -10.79 -12.09
CA ALA A 161 -17.38 -12.10 -11.44
C ALA A 161 -17.99 -12.06 -10.03
N HIS A 162 -18.48 -13.21 -9.58
CA HIS A 162 -18.84 -13.35 -8.18
C HIS A 162 -17.63 -13.09 -7.31
N GLN A 163 -17.73 -12.13 -6.39
CA GLN A 163 -16.75 -12.05 -5.32
C GLN A 163 -16.94 -13.29 -4.46
N GLU A 164 -16.02 -14.26 -4.58
CA GLU A 164 -15.80 -15.12 -3.42
C GLU A 164 -15.51 -14.16 -2.28
N ALA A 165 -16.40 -14.17 -1.26
CA ALA A 165 -16.17 -13.42 -0.04
C ALA A 165 -14.71 -13.63 0.29
N ALA A 166 -13.89 -12.58 0.12
CA ALA A 166 -12.48 -12.68 0.43
C ALA A 166 -12.46 -13.28 1.81
N ALA A 167 -12.13 -14.57 1.88
CA ALA A 167 -11.95 -15.25 3.15
C ALA A 167 -11.02 -14.28 3.87
N GLU A 168 -11.52 -13.67 4.94
CA GLU A 168 -10.81 -12.63 5.67
C GLU A 168 -9.43 -13.16 6.00
N SER A 169 -8.52 -13.07 5.04
CA SER A 169 -7.09 -13.30 5.25
C SER A 169 -6.47 -12.20 6.11
N GLY A 170 -7.33 -11.35 6.64
CA GLY A 170 -7.06 -10.35 7.67
C GLY A 170 -7.28 -10.85 9.09
N GLY A 171 -7.59 -12.10 9.30
CA GLY A 171 -7.41 -12.71 10.58
C GLY A 171 -5.92 -12.74 10.88
N SER A 172 -5.37 -11.67 11.44
CA SER A 172 -4.22 -11.80 12.33
C SER A 172 -4.66 -12.92 13.27
N SER A 173 -4.25 -14.17 12.94
CA SER A 173 -4.72 -15.29 13.71
C SER A 173 -4.36 -14.94 15.14
N TRP A 174 -5.30 -15.03 16.07
CA TRP A 174 -5.04 -14.78 17.49
C TRP A 174 -3.75 -15.45 17.92
N LEU A 175 -3.37 -16.51 17.19
CA LEU A 175 -2.12 -17.24 17.31
C LEU A 175 -0.89 -16.39 16.95
N GLN A 176 -0.95 -15.57 15.89
CA GLN A 176 0.15 -14.66 15.53
C GLN A 176 0.29 -13.54 16.56
N THR A 177 -0.83 -13.01 17.02
CA THR A 177 -0.84 -11.99 18.08
C THR A 177 -0.34 -12.58 19.40
N ALA A 178 -0.77 -13.81 19.75
CA ALA A 178 -0.30 -14.52 20.93
C ALA A 178 1.20 -14.86 20.83
N LEU A 179 1.68 -15.27 19.66
CA LEU A 179 3.09 -15.58 19.44
C LEU A 179 3.99 -14.33 19.55
N THR A 180 3.57 -13.21 18.97
CA THR A 180 4.29 -11.94 19.09
C THR A 180 4.29 -11.41 20.52
N ALA A 181 3.19 -11.53 21.25
CA ALA A 181 3.11 -11.19 22.65
C ALA A 181 4.03 -12.08 23.52
N LEU A 182 4.05 -13.40 23.24
CA LEU A 182 4.93 -14.35 23.93
C LEU A 182 6.41 -14.05 23.68
N LEU A 183 6.79 -13.77 22.44
CA LEU A 183 8.17 -13.37 22.09
C LEU A 183 8.58 -12.08 22.78
N GLY A 184 7.68 -11.10 22.87
CA GLY A 184 7.88 -9.84 23.61
C GLY A 184 8.12 -10.08 25.10
N LEU A 185 7.33 -10.96 25.72
CA LEU A 185 7.52 -11.33 27.14
C LEU A 185 8.84 -12.04 27.41
N ILE A 186 9.26 -12.95 26.52
CA ILE A 186 10.55 -13.65 26.62
C ILE A 186 11.71 -12.63 26.50
N ALA A 187 11.65 -11.73 25.52
CA ALA A 187 12.67 -10.69 25.35
C ALA A 187 12.76 -9.78 26.57
N PHE A 188 11.62 -9.38 27.14
CA PHE A 188 11.56 -8.56 28.36
C PHE A 188 12.14 -9.30 29.57
N ALA A 189 11.82 -10.59 29.75
CA ALA A 189 12.34 -11.40 30.86
C ALA A 189 13.87 -11.57 30.75
N LEU A 190 14.40 -11.80 29.53
CA LEU A 190 15.85 -11.89 29.32
C LEU A 190 16.54 -10.54 29.60
N PHE A 191 15.95 -9.43 29.20
CA PHE A 191 16.48 -8.10 29.48
C PHE A 191 16.48 -7.80 30.97
N ALA A 192 15.38 -8.06 31.67
CA ALA A 192 15.28 -7.90 33.13
C ALA A 192 16.28 -8.78 33.87
N GLY A 193 16.46 -10.03 33.44
CA GLY A 193 17.46 -10.96 33.99
C GLY A 193 18.90 -10.43 33.82
N LEU A 194 19.21 -9.88 32.66
CA LEU A 194 20.52 -9.32 32.35
C LEU A 194 20.82 -8.07 33.22
N VAL A 195 19.82 -7.19 33.37
CA VAL A 195 19.93 -6.01 34.27
C VAL A 195 20.11 -6.44 35.71
N TYR A 196 19.32 -7.41 36.17
CA TYR A 196 19.46 -7.95 37.54
C TYR A 196 20.86 -8.54 37.77
N PHE A 197 21.36 -9.33 36.82
CA PHE A 197 22.70 -9.91 36.90
C PHE A 197 23.78 -8.84 36.91
N ALA A 198 23.68 -7.81 36.07
CA ALA A 198 24.63 -6.70 36.06
C ALA A 198 24.67 -5.95 37.37
N VAL A 199 23.50 -5.64 37.96
CA VAL A 199 23.38 -4.98 39.24
C VAL A 199 23.98 -5.84 40.35
N ARG A 200 23.73 -7.16 40.35
CA ARG A 200 24.28 -8.11 41.33
C ARG A 200 25.81 -8.18 41.27
N VAL A 201 26.37 -8.24 40.04
CA VAL A 201 27.84 -8.26 39.85
C VAL A 201 28.50 -6.98 40.35
N VAL A 202 27.85 -5.81 40.14
CA VAL A 202 28.37 -4.51 40.62
C VAL A 202 28.29 -4.43 42.14
N LYS A 203 27.19 -4.90 42.78
CA LYS A 203 27.05 -4.89 44.25
C LYS A 203 27.98 -5.87 44.98
N ASN A 204 28.33 -6.99 44.33
CA ASN A 204 29.19 -8.01 44.95
C ASN A 204 30.69 -7.81 44.68
N LYS A 205 31.11 -6.66 44.13
CA LYS A 205 32.54 -6.30 44.11
C LYS A 205 32.94 -5.93 45.52
N PRO A 206 33.86 -6.69 46.17
CA PRO A 206 34.43 -6.25 47.44
C PRO A 206 35.20 -4.93 47.21
N LEU A 207 34.85 -3.92 47.98
CA LEU A 207 35.66 -2.70 48.09
C LEU A 207 37.03 -3.18 48.55
N GLY A 208 38.04 -3.15 47.68
CA GLY A 208 39.42 -3.47 48.04
C GLY A 208 39.84 -2.51 49.15
N GLU A 209 40.15 -3.07 50.33
CA GLU A 209 40.82 -2.35 51.39
C GLU A 209 42.12 -1.81 50.83
N GLU A 210 42.22 -0.49 50.68
CA GLU A 210 43.50 0.20 50.60
C GLU A 210 44.15 0.05 51.95
N THR A 211 45.03 -0.94 52.11
CA THR A 211 45.99 -0.95 53.20
C THR A 211 46.99 0.17 52.93
N VAL A 212 46.78 1.30 53.60
CA VAL A 212 47.79 2.34 53.75
C VAL A 212 48.84 1.76 54.70
N SER A 213 49.98 1.39 54.12
CA SER A 213 51.21 1.04 54.88
C SER A 213 51.93 2.32 55.25
N ALA A 214 52.07 2.58 56.49
CA ALA A 214 52.95 3.64 57.09
C ALA A 214 54.41 3.33 56.86
#